data_aef0df18738399bb6cb4c568932b9824
#
_entry.id   aef0df18738399bb6cb4c568932b9824
#
_cell.length_a   1.000
_cell.length_b   1.000
_cell.length_c   1.000
_cell.angle_alpha   90.00
_cell.angle_beta   90.00
_cell.angle_gamma   90.00
#
_symmetry.space_group_name_H-M   'P 1'
#
loop_
_entity.id
_entity.type
_entity.pdbx_description
1 polymer ?
#
loop_
_entity_poly.entity_id
_entity_poly.type
_entity_poly.pdbx_seq_one_letter_code
_entity_poly.pdbx_strand_id
1 'polypeptide(L)'
;TTSPVAQPLLVDIEHLSGHPLLEVKVDGKKILEQRLEKGRYILEAPMPVVKSPKTSHYIISADGAILDKGMIRRAPHNTITLADYIDTRMGTVHSRWMIAPGPWMPFSMVKLSPDNQDSGWQSGYDPSFESMGTFSHIHEWTMAGLGIMPANGPLKTEIGSQSSLVKDANSYRSAIDKTSEETKVGYYKVDLTDYQIKAELTATSRCGFQRYTYPQDKDARVMI
;
A
#
# COMPACT_ATOMS: atom_id res chain seq x y z
N THR A 1 -27.67 -10.26 -2.10
CA THR A 1 -27.36 -9.44 -0.91
C THR A 1 -25.92 -9.67 -0.54
N THR A 2 -25.11 -8.65 -0.65
CA THR A 2 -23.72 -8.68 -0.22
C THR A 2 -23.64 -8.63 1.31
N SER A 3 -22.80 -9.47 1.92
CA SER A 3 -22.53 -9.42 3.34
C SER A 3 -21.20 -8.74 3.57
N PRO A 4 -21.07 -7.88 4.61
CA PRO A 4 -19.79 -7.29 4.96
C PRO A 4 -18.78 -8.37 5.32
N VAL A 5 -17.55 -8.22 4.87
CA VAL A 5 -16.42 -9.12 5.20
C VAL A 5 -15.70 -8.66 6.47
N ALA A 6 -15.18 -9.62 7.21
CA ALA A 6 -14.30 -9.33 8.33
C ALA A 6 -13.00 -8.68 7.85
N GLN A 7 -12.55 -7.68 8.58
CA GLN A 7 -11.30 -6.97 8.35
C GLN A 7 -10.40 -7.18 9.57
N PRO A 8 -9.32 -7.96 9.49
CA PRO A 8 -8.43 -8.15 10.63
C PRO A 8 -7.58 -6.89 10.90
N LEU A 9 -7.20 -6.71 12.17
CA LEU A 9 -6.09 -5.85 12.54
C LEU A 9 -4.81 -6.68 12.42
N LEU A 10 -3.88 -6.24 11.58
CA LEU A 10 -2.57 -6.87 11.47
C LEU A 10 -1.67 -6.35 12.60
N VAL A 11 -1.03 -7.27 13.30
CA VAL A 11 -0.04 -6.99 14.35
C VAL A 11 1.27 -7.65 13.95
N ASP A 12 2.27 -6.83 13.59
CA ASP A 12 3.65 -7.29 13.36
C ASP A 12 4.44 -7.02 14.63
N ILE A 13 4.90 -8.07 15.29
CA ILE A 13 5.60 -7.98 16.57
C ILE A 13 6.81 -8.92 16.60
N GLU A 14 7.95 -8.38 17.01
CA GLU A 14 9.13 -9.16 17.33
C GLU A 14 9.26 -9.32 18.85
N HIS A 15 9.38 -10.57 19.31
CA HIS A 15 9.56 -10.89 20.70
C HIS A 15 10.93 -11.51 20.96
N LEU A 16 11.70 -10.94 21.89
CA LEU A 16 13.10 -11.27 22.10
C LEU A 16 13.34 -12.25 23.25
N SER A 17 12.51 -12.22 24.32
CA SER A 17 12.73 -13.07 25.51
C SER A 17 11.51 -13.17 26.39
N GLY A 18 11.39 -14.27 27.13
CA GLY A 18 10.27 -14.56 28.04
C GLY A 18 9.09 -15.21 27.32
N HIS A 19 7.92 -15.23 27.99
CA HIS A 19 6.69 -15.86 27.48
C HIS A 19 5.47 -14.98 27.79
N PRO A 20 5.46 -13.70 27.36
CA PRO A 20 4.38 -12.79 27.69
C PRO A 20 3.07 -13.18 27.01
N LEU A 21 1.97 -12.83 27.63
CA LEU A 21 0.65 -12.94 27.06
C LEU A 21 0.33 -11.67 26.29
N LEU A 22 0.32 -11.77 24.95
CA LEU A 22 -0.11 -10.70 24.07
C LEU A 22 -1.64 -10.63 24.07
N GLU A 23 -2.19 -9.46 24.29
CA GLU A 23 -3.61 -9.17 24.12
C GLU A 23 -3.82 -8.02 23.15
N VAL A 24 -4.80 -8.18 22.25
CA VAL A 24 -5.28 -7.11 21.37
C VAL A 24 -6.73 -6.81 21.67
N LYS A 25 -7.01 -5.55 21.96
CA LYS A 25 -8.38 -5.07 22.23
C LYS A 25 -8.77 -4.02 21.19
N VAL A 26 -10.01 -4.09 20.71
CA VAL A 26 -10.62 -3.05 19.86
C VAL A 26 -11.95 -2.63 20.46
N ASP A 27 -12.13 -1.34 20.66
CA ASP A 27 -13.30 -0.74 21.35
C ASP A 27 -13.55 -1.41 22.73
N GLY A 28 -12.48 -1.68 23.47
CA GLY A 28 -12.53 -2.35 24.79
C GLY A 28 -12.75 -3.85 24.75
N LYS A 29 -13.08 -4.44 23.60
CA LYS A 29 -13.28 -5.89 23.46
C LYS A 29 -11.98 -6.58 23.07
N LYS A 30 -11.60 -7.63 23.81
CA LYS A 30 -10.47 -8.50 23.45
C LYS A 30 -10.81 -9.28 22.19
N ILE A 31 -9.97 -9.17 21.16
CA ILE A 31 -10.14 -9.81 19.85
C ILE A 31 -9.04 -10.81 19.52
N LEU A 32 -7.89 -10.72 20.20
CA LEU A 32 -6.80 -11.68 20.12
C LEU A 32 -6.16 -11.83 21.49
N GLU A 33 -5.77 -13.06 21.81
CA GLU A 33 -4.92 -13.38 22.96
C GLU A 33 -3.98 -14.50 22.54
N GLN A 34 -2.68 -14.31 22.75
CA GLN A 34 -1.67 -15.29 22.38
C GLN A 34 -0.44 -15.18 23.28
N ARG A 35 0.03 -16.31 23.79
CA ARG A 35 1.33 -16.38 24.47
C ARG A 35 2.43 -16.40 23.42
N LEU A 36 3.43 -15.55 23.60
CA LEU A 36 4.54 -15.43 22.65
C LEU A 36 5.75 -16.21 23.15
N GLU A 37 6.37 -16.91 22.22
CA GLU A 37 7.73 -17.43 22.32
C GLU A 37 8.70 -16.45 21.64
N LYS A 38 10.02 -16.67 21.77
CA LYS A 38 10.99 -15.87 21.04
C LYS A 38 10.78 -16.00 19.54
N GLY A 39 10.64 -14.89 18.82
CA GLY A 39 10.44 -14.88 17.37
C GLY A 39 9.70 -13.65 16.87
N ARG A 40 9.48 -13.60 15.56
CA ARG A 40 8.66 -12.58 14.91
C ARG A 40 7.32 -13.17 14.51
N TYR A 41 6.27 -12.43 14.77
CA TYR A 41 4.89 -12.84 14.53
C TYR A 41 4.18 -11.80 13.69
N ILE A 42 3.45 -12.27 12.69
CA ILE A 42 2.46 -11.49 11.95
C ILE A 42 1.10 -12.10 12.29
N LEU A 43 0.34 -11.40 13.11
CA LEU A 43 -0.92 -11.91 13.66
C LEU A 43 -2.10 -11.15 13.07
N GLU A 44 -3.12 -11.90 12.69
CA GLU A 44 -4.39 -11.35 12.23
C GLU A 44 -5.41 -11.37 13.38
N ALA A 45 -5.66 -10.21 13.99
CA ALA A 45 -6.67 -10.09 15.04
C ALA A 45 -8.05 -9.80 14.43
N PRO A 46 -9.03 -10.73 14.50
CA PRO A 46 -10.31 -10.60 13.81
C PRO A 46 -11.17 -9.52 14.45
N MET A 47 -11.37 -8.41 13.76
CA MET A 47 -12.27 -7.35 14.23
C MET A 47 -13.73 -7.68 13.90
N PRO A 48 -14.69 -7.32 14.77
CA PRO A 48 -16.10 -7.42 14.44
C PRO A 48 -16.46 -6.60 13.20
N VAL A 49 -17.33 -7.12 12.34
CA VAL A 49 -17.78 -6.44 11.13
C VAL A 49 -18.46 -5.11 11.48
N VAL A 50 -18.17 -4.06 10.70
CA VAL A 50 -18.87 -2.77 10.80
C VAL A 50 -19.91 -2.64 9.70
N LYS A 51 -21.07 -2.06 10.03
CA LYS A 51 -22.18 -1.84 9.08
C LYS A 51 -22.22 -0.41 8.53
N SER A 52 -21.49 0.49 9.14
CA SER A 52 -21.32 1.89 8.71
C SER A 52 -19.91 2.36 9.06
N PRO A 53 -19.42 3.42 8.40
CA PRO A 53 -18.12 4.00 8.76
C PRO A 53 -18.08 4.39 10.25
N LYS A 54 -17.00 3.99 10.91
CA LYS A 54 -16.75 4.37 12.31
C LYS A 54 -15.24 4.43 12.60
N THR A 55 -14.87 5.14 13.65
CA THR A 55 -13.55 5.08 14.24
C THR A 55 -13.57 4.11 15.41
N SER A 56 -12.63 3.19 15.45
CA SER A 56 -12.42 2.25 16.55
C SER A 56 -11.09 2.54 17.25
N HIS A 57 -11.03 2.32 18.56
CA HIS A 57 -9.80 2.43 19.34
C HIS A 57 -9.19 1.06 19.53
N TYR A 58 -7.88 0.93 19.33
CA TYR A 58 -7.18 -0.32 19.62
C TYR A 58 -6.14 -0.14 20.74
N ILE A 59 -5.87 -1.22 21.43
CA ILE A 59 -4.80 -1.36 22.42
C ILE A 59 -4.15 -2.71 22.22
N ILE A 60 -2.83 -2.72 22.10
CA ILE A 60 -1.99 -3.91 22.08
C ILE A 60 -1.17 -3.90 23.37
N SER A 61 -1.21 -4.99 24.14
CA SER A 61 -0.50 -5.10 25.41
C SER A 61 0.15 -6.47 25.57
N ALA A 62 1.23 -6.54 26.35
CA ALA A 62 1.88 -7.78 26.76
C ALA A 62 1.96 -7.80 28.30
N ASP A 63 1.44 -8.86 28.93
CA ASP A 63 1.32 -9.00 30.40
C ASP A 63 0.75 -7.73 31.06
N GLY A 64 -0.22 -7.08 30.39
CA GLY A 64 -0.85 -5.85 30.86
C GLY A 64 -0.09 -4.55 30.54
N ALA A 65 1.17 -4.60 30.13
CA ALA A 65 1.91 -3.42 29.67
C ALA A 65 1.47 -3.03 28.26
N ILE A 66 1.09 -1.78 28.04
CA ILE A 66 0.68 -1.28 26.73
C ILE A 66 1.91 -1.14 25.84
N LEU A 67 1.91 -1.84 24.71
CA LEU A 67 2.92 -1.76 23.67
C LEU A 67 2.57 -0.70 22.64
N ASP A 68 1.29 -0.67 22.21
CA ASP A 68 0.79 0.29 21.24
C ASP A 68 -0.70 0.55 21.45
N LYS A 69 -1.16 1.74 21.06
CA LYS A 69 -2.57 2.12 21.06
C LYS A 69 -2.84 3.22 20.04
N GLY A 70 -4.02 3.22 19.48
CA GLY A 70 -4.38 4.23 18.50
C GLY A 70 -5.83 4.15 18.05
N MET A 71 -6.10 4.79 16.91
CA MET A 71 -7.41 4.82 16.28
C MET A 71 -7.34 4.25 14.88
N ILE A 72 -8.38 3.52 14.50
CA ILE A 72 -8.53 2.95 13.15
C ILE A 72 -9.84 3.44 12.57
N ARG A 73 -9.78 4.06 11.40
CA ARG A 73 -10.98 4.36 10.60
C ARG A 73 -11.41 3.09 9.90
N ARG A 74 -12.65 2.70 10.12
CA ARG A 74 -13.24 1.47 9.59
C ARG A 74 -14.46 1.81 8.77
N ALA A 75 -14.62 1.15 7.62
CA ALA A 75 -15.81 1.23 6.79
C ALA A 75 -16.29 -0.19 6.42
N PRO A 76 -17.59 -0.40 6.14
CA PRO A 76 -18.04 -1.70 5.65
C PRO A 76 -17.32 -2.05 4.36
N HIS A 77 -16.78 -3.27 4.28
CA HIS A 77 -16.29 -3.85 3.05
C HIS A 77 -17.25 -4.94 2.61
N ASN A 78 -17.88 -4.76 1.45
CA ASN A 78 -18.82 -5.71 0.89
C ASN A 78 -18.21 -6.31 -0.37
N THR A 79 -18.17 -7.62 -0.46
CA THR A 79 -17.83 -8.30 -1.70
C THR A 79 -19.06 -8.31 -2.62
N ILE A 80 -18.87 -7.89 -3.86
CA ILE A 80 -19.93 -7.84 -4.88
C ILE A 80 -19.71 -8.97 -5.90
N THR A 81 -18.45 -9.24 -6.21
CA THR A 81 -18.01 -10.26 -7.15
C THR A 81 -16.93 -11.15 -6.53
N LEU A 82 -16.59 -12.26 -7.17
CA LEU A 82 -15.47 -13.10 -6.71
C LEU A 82 -14.13 -12.39 -6.76
N ALA A 83 -13.98 -11.39 -7.64
CA ALA A 83 -12.76 -10.58 -7.74
C ALA A 83 -12.53 -9.71 -6.48
N ASP A 84 -13.59 -9.35 -5.75
CA ASP A 84 -13.49 -8.53 -4.54
C ASP A 84 -12.91 -9.31 -3.33
N TYR A 85 -12.75 -10.63 -3.44
CA TYR A 85 -12.04 -11.44 -2.45
C TYR A 85 -10.52 -11.43 -2.64
N ILE A 86 -10.03 -10.89 -3.76
CA ILE A 86 -8.61 -10.89 -4.10
C ILE A 86 -7.96 -9.60 -3.57
N ASP A 87 -6.99 -9.76 -2.66
CA ASP A 87 -6.09 -8.66 -2.30
C ASP A 87 -4.88 -8.70 -3.25
N THR A 88 -4.79 -7.72 -4.14
CA THR A 88 -3.72 -7.63 -5.14
C THR A 88 -2.36 -7.25 -4.53
N ARG A 89 -2.29 -6.92 -3.24
CA ARG A 89 -1.04 -6.69 -2.51
C ARG A 89 -0.43 -7.97 -1.97
N MET A 90 -1.16 -9.09 -2.04
CA MET A 90 -0.68 -10.38 -1.55
C MET A 90 0.62 -10.78 -2.25
N GLY A 91 1.67 -11.07 -1.48
CA GLY A 91 2.99 -11.46 -1.99
C GLY A 91 3.93 -10.31 -2.31
N THR A 92 3.50 -9.05 -2.27
CA THR A 92 4.35 -7.91 -2.64
C THR A 92 5.55 -7.71 -1.70
N VAL A 93 5.43 -8.02 -0.42
CA VAL A 93 6.48 -7.80 0.60
C VAL A 93 7.76 -8.61 0.31
N HIS A 94 7.61 -9.87 -0.12
CA HIS A 94 8.75 -10.75 -0.38
C HIS A 94 9.12 -10.87 -1.85
N SER A 95 8.20 -10.53 -2.72
CA SER A 95 8.36 -10.69 -4.16
C SER A 95 8.22 -9.37 -4.92
N ARG A 96 8.67 -8.28 -4.30
CA ARG A 96 8.56 -6.90 -4.80
C ARG A 96 9.11 -6.68 -6.21
N TRP A 97 10.01 -7.54 -6.66
CA TRP A 97 10.56 -7.50 -8.02
C TRP A 97 9.66 -8.18 -9.07
N MET A 98 8.77 -9.06 -8.63
CA MET A 98 7.92 -9.86 -9.52
C MET A 98 6.45 -9.57 -9.35
N ILE A 99 6.03 -9.14 -8.15
CA ILE A 99 4.63 -8.94 -7.80
C ILE A 99 4.44 -7.50 -7.34
N ALA A 100 3.53 -6.82 -8.00
CA ALA A 100 3.09 -5.48 -7.63
C ALA A 100 1.56 -5.40 -7.69
N PRO A 101 0.93 -4.48 -6.96
CA PRO A 101 -0.52 -4.36 -6.92
C PRO A 101 -1.12 -3.68 -8.17
N GLY A 102 -0.39 -3.65 -9.27
CA GLY A 102 -0.82 -3.04 -10.52
C GLY A 102 -1.90 -3.84 -11.25
N PRO A 103 -2.59 -3.22 -12.20
CA PRO A 103 -3.62 -3.87 -12.99
C PRO A 103 -3.02 -4.77 -14.06
N TRP A 104 -2.78 -6.02 -13.72
CA TRP A 104 -2.27 -7.02 -14.66
C TRP A 104 -3.39 -7.92 -15.17
N MET A 105 -3.40 -8.14 -16.47
CA MET A 105 -4.30 -9.13 -17.07
C MET A 105 -3.57 -10.46 -17.25
N PRO A 106 -4.26 -11.60 -17.16
CA PRO A 106 -3.65 -12.89 -17.48
C PRO A 106 -3.02 -12.87 -18.88
N PHE A 107 -1.77 -13.34 -18.98
CA PHE A 107 -1.01 -13.38 -20.24
C PHE A 107 -0.86 -12.03 -20.95
N SER A 108 -0.86 -10.94 -20.17
CA SER A 108 -0.74 -9.60 -20.75
C SER A 108 0.68 -9.29 -21.21
N MET A 109 0.78 -8.44 -22.22
CA MET A 109 2.04 -7.85 -22.67
C MET A 109 2.44 -6.64 -21.82
N VAL A 110 1.52 -6.12 -21.02
CA VAL A 110 1.71 -4.94 -20.18
C VAL A 110 1.46 -5.32 -18.75
N LYS A 111 2.41 -4.97 -17.87
CA LYS A 111 2.32 -5.13 -16.43
C LYS A 111 2.54 -3.78 -15.78
N LEU A 112 1.50 -2.97 -15.69
CA LEU A 112 1.56 -1.69 -15.01
C LEU A 112 1.87 -1.89 -13.52
N SER A 113 2.81 -1.11 -13.01
CA SER A 113 3.21 -1.17 -11.61
C SER A 113 3.38 0.20 -10.99
N PRO A 114 2.90 0.43 -9.76
CA PRO A 114 3.43 1.47 -8.93
C PRO A 114 4.82 1.05 -8.44
N ASP A 115 5.86 1.83 -8.73
CA ASP A 115 7.23 1.53 -8.33
C ASP A 115 7.68 2.54 -7.27
N ASN A 116 7.76 2.08 -6.03
CA ASN A 116 8.15 2.91 -4.90
C ASN A 116 9.52 2.55 -4.33
N GLN A 117 10.09 1.42 -4.73
CA GLN A 117 11.43 1.03 -4.32
C GLN A 117 12.50 1.86 -5.03
N ASP A 118 13.63 2.08 -4.39
CA ASP A 118 14.70 2.95 -4.85
C ASP A 118 16.09 2.32 -4.79
N SER A 119 16.19 1.05 -4.41
CA SER A 119 17.47 0.37 -4.26
C SER A 119 17.63 -0.79 -5.23
N GLY A 120 18.83 -0.91 -5.76
CA GLY A 120 19.26 -2.04 -6.57
C GLY A 120 18.58 -2.10 -7.93
N TRP A 121 17.70 -3.01 -8.10
CA TRP A 121 17.10 -3.36 -9.39
C TRP A 121 16.01 -2.40 -9.87
N GLN A 122 15.74 -1.36 -9.10
CA GLN A 122 15.03 -0.14 -9.49
C GLN A 122 13.52 -0.28 -9.71
N SER A 123 13.00 -1.46 -9.78
CA SER A 123 11.57 -1.68 -9.89
C SER A 123 11.04 -2.43 -8.70
N GLY A 124 9.87 -2.12 -8.27
CA GLY A 124 9.20 -2.87 -7.25
C GLY A 124 8.33 -2.03 -6.36
N TYR A 125 7.41 -2.72 -5.76
CA TYR A 125 6.49 -2.16 -4.80
C TYR A 125 6.74 -2.77 -3.43
N ASP A 126 6.87 -1.91 -2.44
CA ASP A 126 6.91 -2.28 -1.04
C ASP A 126 5.80 -1.52 -0.30
N PRO A 127 4.86 -2.21 0.37
CA PRO A 127 3.73 -1.57 1.03
C PRO A 127 4.14 -0.71 2.23
N SER A 128 5.35 -0.85 2.75
CA SER A 128 5.87 0.00 3.84
C SER A 128 6.37 1.37 3.38
N PHE A 129 6.60 1.56 2.08
CA PHE A 129 7.12 2.81 1.55
C PHE A 129 6.02 3.86 1.40
N GLU A 130 6.34 5.08 1.75
CA GLU A 130 5.42 6.23 1.79
C GLU A 130 5.67 7.23 0.65
N SER A 131 6.42 6.81 -0.37
CA SER A 131 6.64 7.64 -1.57
C SER A 131 6.57 6.81 -2.84
N MET A 132 6.38 7.48 -3.97
CA MET A 132 6.30 6.90 -5.31
C MET A 132 7.39 7.50 -6.20
N GLY A 133 8.15 6.64 -6.89
CA GLY A 133 9.18 7.05 -7.83
C GLY A 133 8.67 7.13 -9.26
N THR A 134 7.99 6.08 -9.72
CA THR A 134 7.45 6.00 -11.08
C THR A 134 6.24 5.07 -11.15
N PHE A 135 5.58 5.05 -12.31
CA PHE A 135 4.62 4.01 -12.71
C PHE A 135 5.16 3.36 -13.99
N SER A 136 5.61 2.11 -13.90
CA SER A 136 6.16 1.39 -15.04
C SER A 136 5.11 0.65 -15.87
N HIS A 137 5.40 0.43 -17.16
CA HIS A 137 4.57 -0.39 -18.06
C HIS A 137 4.98 -1.84 -18.09
N ILE A 138 6.22 -2.13 -17.74
CA ILE A 138 6.77 -3.47 -17.66
C ILE A 138 7.36 -3.66 -16.28
N HIS A 139 6.77 -4.55 -15.50
CA HIS A 139 7.25 -4.95 -14.20
C HIS A 139 7.69 -6.42 -14.29
N GLU A 140 8.97 -6.64 -14.28
CA GLU A 140 9.61 -7.96 -14.32
C GLU A 140 10.76 -7.99 -13.33
N TRP A 141 11.21 -9.18 -12.98
CA TRP A 141 12.29 -9.36 -12.02
C TRP A 141 13.54 -8.51 -12.33
N THR A 142 13.96 -8.53 -13.57
CA THR A 142 15.22 -7.89 -13.98
C THR A 142 15.03 -6.59 -14.75
N MET A 143 13.82 -6.15 -14.94
CA MET A 143 13.50 -5.02 -15.78
C MET A 143 12.27 -4.28 -15.30
N ALA A 144 12.42 -2.97 -15.08
CA ALA A 144 11.31 -2.02 -15.12
C ALA A 144 11.44 -1.24 -16.43
N GLY A 145 10.42 -1.23 -17.24
CA GLY A 145 10.43 -0.56 -18.53
C GLY A 145 9.41 0.55 -18.62
N LEU A 146 9.82 1.67 -19.24
CA LEU A 146 9.01 2.84 -19.47
C LEU A 146 8.33 3.35 -18.18
N GLY A 147 9.15 3.87 -17.27
CA GLY A 147 8.68 4.52 -16.06
C GLY A 147 8.11 5.90 -16.39
N ILE A 148 6.90 6.16 -15.93
CA ILE A 148 6.20 7.44 -16.12
C ILE A 148 5.87 8.02 -14.74
N MET A 149 6.19 9.31 -14.54
CA MET A 149 5.84 10.02 -13.31
C MET A 149 5.13 11.34 -13.66
N PRO A 150 3.88 11.51 -13.22
CA PRO A 150 3.21 12.80 -13.32
C PRO A 150 3.78 13.77 -12.29
N ALA A 151 4.02 15.01 -12.71
CA ALA A 151 4.55 16.06 -11.87
C ALA A 151 3.99 17.43 -12.25
N ASN A 152 4.20 18.43 -11.41
CA ASN A 152 3.93 19.83 -11.70
C ASN A 152 5.00 20.73 -11.05
N GLY A 153 4.95 22.02 -11.34
CA GLY A 153 5.92 22.98 -10.80
C GLY A 153 7.29 22.90 -11.49
N PRO A 154 8.42 23.23 -10.81
CA PRO A 154 9.75 23.23 -11.42
C PRO A 154 10.14 21.86 -11.98
N LEU A 155 10.88 21.85 -13.09
CA LEU A 155 11.44 20.62 -13.66
C LEU A 155 12.45 20.02 -12.68
N LYS A 156 12.35 18.72 -12.47
CA LYS A 156 13.26 17.90 -11.69
C LYS A 156 13.71 16.72 -12.53
N THR A 157 14.93 16.25 -12.36
CA THR A 157 15.54 15.27 -13.25
C THR A 157 15.92 13.96 -12.56
N GLU A 158 15.92 13.93 -11.24
CA GLU A 158 16.32 12.76 -10.47
C GLU A 158 15.12 12.04 -9.87
N ILE A 159 15.14 10.72 -9.90
CA ILE A 159 14.09 9.92 -9.25
C ILE A 159 14.14 10.04 -7.72
N GLY A 160 15.32 10.25 -7.16
CA GLY A 160 15.53 10.33 -5.72
C GLY A 160 15.38 9.01 -4.99
N SER A 161 15.54 9.05 -3.66
CA SER A 161 15.53 7.87 -2.80
C SER A 161 14.43 7.95 -1.75
N GLN A 162 13.83 6.80 -1.44
CA GLN A 162 12.92 6.62 -0.31
C GLN A 162 13.63 6.76 1.04
N SER A 163 14.88 6.32 1.12
CA SER A 163 15.67 6.31 2.35
C SER A 163 16.31 7.66 2.70
N SER A 164 16.22 8.64 1.81
CA SER A 164 16.75 9.98 2.09
C SER A 164 15.85 10.69 3.11
N LEU A 165 16.37 10.98 4.28
CA LEU A 165 15.70 11.81 5.30
C LEU A 165 15.59 13.27 4.86
N VAL A 166 16.43 13.69 3.92
CA VAL A 166 16.39 15.01 3.30
C VAL A 166 15.92 14.81 1.86
N LYS A 167 14.77 15.39 1.56
CA LYS A 167 14.23 15.34 0.20
C LYS A 167 15.21 16.06 -0.74
N ASP A 168 15.77 15.34 -1.69
CA ASP A 168 16.59 15.93 -2.74
C ASP A 168 15.76 16.96 -3.51
N ALA A 169 16.22 18.19 -3.57
CA ALA A 169 15.53 19.28 -4.24
C ALA A 169 15.30 19.00 -5.75
N ASN A 170 16.16 18.19 -6.36
CA ASN A 170 16.05 17.79 -7.76
C ASN A 170 15.27 16.47 -7.97
N SER A 171 14.78 15.82 -6.88
CA SER A 171 14.00 14.59 -6.96
C SER A 171 12.56 14.87 -7.37
N TYR A 172 12.09 14.15 -8.39
CA TYR A 172 10.68 14.15 -8.78
C TYR A 172 9.85 13.08 -8.06
N ARG A 173 10.43 12.29 -7.16
CA ARG A 173 9.68 11.37 -6.28
C ARG A 173 8.66 12.14 -5.45
N SER A 174 7.48 11.60 -5.30
CA SER A 174 6.41 12.19 -4.48
C SER A 174 6.11 11.35 -3.26
N ALA A 175 5.90 11.99 -2.12
CA ALA A 175 5.18 11.35 -1.03
C ALA A 175 3.77 10.95 -1.48
N ILE A 176 3.22 9.90 -0.87
CA ILE A 176 1.88 9.38 -1.17
C ILE A 176 1.00 9.38 0.08
N ASP A 177 -0.30 9.54 -0.12
CA ASP A 177 -1.27 9.27 0.93
C ASP A 177 -1.65 7.78 0.91
N LYS A 178 -1.09 7.01 1.83
CA LYS A 178 -1.37 5.57 1.96
C LYS A 178 -2.85 5.27 2.22
N THR A 179 -3.61 6.22 2.76
CA THR A 179 -5.05 6.04 2.97
C THR A 179 -5.86 6.19 1.70
N SER A 180 -5.30 6.85 0.68
CA SER A 180 -5.87 6.98 -0.65
C SER A 180 -5.58 5.80 -1.55
N GLU A 181 -4.60 4.95 -1.18
CA GLU A 181 -4.16 3.83 -1.99
C GLU A 181 -5.26 2.78 -2.09
N GLU A 182 -5.72 2.55 -3.30
CA GLU A 182 -6.75 1.57 -3.62
C GLU A 182 -6.22 0.57 -4.63
N THR A 183 -6.29 -0.72 -4.26
CA THR A 183 -5.83 -1.82 -5.09
C THR A 183 -6.97 -2.80 -5.31
N LYS A 184 -7.27 -3.10 -6.57
CA LYS A 184 -8.29 -4.07 -6.99
C LYS A 184 -7.81 -4.83 -8.21
N VAL A 185 -8.43 -5.96 -8.47
CA VAL A 185 -8.20 -6.66 -9.75
C VAL A 185 -8.49 -5.71 -10.92
N GLY A 186 -7.47 -5.42 -11.72
CA GLY A 186 -7.56 -4.54 -12.88
C GLY A 186 -7.55 -3.04 -12.59
N TYR A 187 -7.29 -2.62 -11.35
CA TYR A 187 -7.28 -1.20 -10.99
C TYR A 187 -6.32 -0.89 -9.83
N TYR A 188 -5.60 0.22 -9.97
CA TYR A 188 -4.77 0.81 -8.92
C TYR A 188 -4.99 2.31 -8.86
N LYS A 189 -4.96 2.90 -7.66
CA LYS A 189 -5.06 4.35 -7.45
C LYS A 189 -4.24 4.77 -6.24
N VAL A 190 -3.64 5.96 -6.32
CA VAL A 190 -2.96 6.62 -5.19
C VAL A 190 -2.91 8.13 -5.39
N ASP A 191 -2.90 8.89 -4.30
CA ASP A 191 -2.69 10.35 -4.33
C ASP A 191 -1.23 10.69 -4.04
N LEU A 192 -0.62 11.43 -5.00
CA LEU A 192 0.73 11.97 -4.92
C LEU A 192 0.66 13.32 -4.21
N THR A 193 1.02 13.35 -2.93
CA THR A 193 0.73 14.51 -2.05
C THR A 193 1.57 15.74 -2.36
N ASP A 194 2.82 15.56 -2.80
CA ASP A 194 3.70 16.69 -3.15
C ASP A 194 3.20 17.47 -4.35
N TYR A 195 2.53 16.79 -5.27
CA TYR A 195 2.04 17.37 -6.51
C TYR A 195 0.53 17.60 -6.50
N GLN A 196 -0.18 17.09 -5.49
CA GLN A 196 -1.65 17.08 -5.44
C GLN A 196 -2.26 16.41 -6.68
N ILE A 197 -1.64 15.34 -7.16
CA ILE A 197 -2.05 14.59 -8.34
C ILE A 197 -2.62 13.25 -7.91
N LYS A 198 -3.80 12.92 -8.42
CA LYS A 198 -4.34 11.56 -8.31
C LYS A 198 -3.87 10.75 -9.51
N ALA A 199 -3.20 9.62 -9.26
CA ALA A 199 -2.78 8.66 -10.25
C ALA A 199 -3.70 7.43 -10.23
N GLU A 200 -4.18 7.02 -11.40
CA GLU A 200 -5.05 5.86 -11.58
C GLU A 200 -4.53 5.01 -12.73
N LEU A 201 -4.45 3.70 -12.53
CA LEU A 201 -3.94 2.73 -13.50
C LEU A 201 -5.00 1.69 -13.81
N THR A 202 -5.11 1.30 -15.08
CA THR A 202 -5.84 0.12 -15.54
C THR A 202 -5.17 -0.43 -16.80
N ALA A 203 -5.48 -1.67 -17.18
CA ALA A 203 -4.85 -2.30 -18.33
C ALA A 203 -5.80 -3.21 -19.10
N THR A 204 -5.52 -3.39 -20.37
CA THR A 204 -5.98 -4.52 -21.17
C THR A 204 -4.83 -5.52 -21.37
N SER A 205 -5.05 -6.59 -22.12
CA SER A 205 -3.99 -7.55 -22.41
C SER A 205 -2.80 -6.96 -23.19
N ARG A 206 -2.96 -5.81 -23.85
CA ARG A 206 -1.92 -5.20 -24.69
C ARG A 206 -1.61 -3.74 -24.40
N CYS A 207 -2.47 -3.05 -23.67
CA CYS A 207 -2.35 -1.61 -23.43
C CYS A 207 -2.46 -1.31 -21.94
N GLY A 208 -1.54 -0.49 -21.44
CA GLY A 208 -1.64 0.15 -20.13
C GLY A 208 -2.29 1.53 -20.27
N PHE A 209 -3.18 1.84 -19.34
CA PHE A 209 -3.83 3.15 -19.26
C PHE A 209 -3.49 3.79 -17.94
N GLN A 210 -2.99 5.01 -18.00
CA GLN A 210 -2.67 5.82 -16.85
C GLN A 210 -3.47 7.11 -16.94
N ARG A 211 -4.22 7.43 -15.88
CA ARG A 211 -4.96 8.68 -15.76
C ARG A 211 -4.41 9.49 -14.60
N TYR A 212 -4.02 10.72 -14.89
CA TYR A 212 -3.51 11.65 -13.91
C TYR A 212 -4.45 12.85 -13.81
N THR A 213 -4.96 13.11 -12.62
CA THR A 213 -5.79 14.28 -12.33
C THR A 213 -4.93 15.32 -11.63
N TYR A 214 -4.67 16.42 -12.32
CA TYR A 214 -3.86 17.54 -11.85
C TYR A 214 -4.73 18.62 -11.16
N PRO A 215 -4.17 19.40 -10.22
CA PRO A 215 -4.81 20.62 -9.77
C PRO A 215 -4.92 21.63 -10.92
N GLN A 216 -5.99 22.43 -10.91
CA GLN A 216 -6.34 23.35 -12.04
C GLN A 216 -5.34 24.49 -12.25
N ASP A 217 -4.64 24.88 -11.20
CA ASP A 217 -3.77 26.06 -11.16
C ASP A 217 -2.29 25.77 -11.41
N LYS A 218 -1.96 24.54 -11.81
CA LYS A 218 -0.56 24.11 -11.99
C LYS A 218 -0.31 23.48 -13.37
N ASP A 219 0.86 23.75 -13.91
CA ASP A 219 1.32 23.14 -15.15
C ASP A 219 1.44 21.62 -15.02
N ALA A 220 0.75 20.91 -15.89
CA ALA A 220 0.82 19.45 -15.95
C ALA A 220 2.07 19.00 -16.70
N ARG A 221 2.81 18.06 -16.13
CA ARG A 221 3.99 17.43 -16.75
C ARG A 221 3.93 15.93 -16.58
N VAL A 222 4.56 15.24 -17.53
CA VAL A 222 4.81 13.81 -17.48
C VAL A 222 6.29 13.60 -17.70
N MET A 223 6.95 12.99 -16.74
CA MET A 223 8.35 12.55 -16.81
C MET A 223 8.38 11.14 -17.39
N ILE A 224 9.28 10.89 -18.33
CA ILE A 224 9.48 9.59 -19.00
C ILE A 224 10.93 9.22 -18.91
#